data_6e034ab657b5134f2307319870915388
#
_entry.id   6e034ab657b5134f2307319870915388
#
_cell.length_a   1.000
_cell.length_b   1.000
_cell.length_c   1.000
_cell.angle_alpha   90.00
_cell.angle_beta   90.00
_cell.angle_gamma   90.00
#
_symmetry.space_group_name_H-M   'P 1'
#
loop_
_entity.id
_entity.type
_entity.pdbx_description
1 polymer ?
#
loop_
_entity_poly.entity_id
_entity_poly.type
_entity_poly.pdbx_seq_one_letter_code
_entity_poly.pdbx_strand_id
1 'polypeptide(L)' 'MQPSLSMKNCLRELRGDKEWSQGDLAQKLGVSRQTINAIETEKYDPSLPLALKMGQLFDLCVEKIFTLEESARSRR' A
#
# COMPACT_ATOMS: atom_id res chain seq x y z
N MET A 1 6.13 20.32 9.73
CA MET A 1 5.81 20.06 9.28
C MET A 1 5.95 19.28 8.42
N GLN A 2 5.64 18.78 8.15
CA GLN A 2 5.86 17.98 7.52
C GLN A 2 5.73 17.89 6.32
N PRO A 3 6.22 17.57 5.88
CA PRO A 3 6.34 17.69 4.66
C PRO A 3 5.46 17.08 3.89
N SER A 4 5.54 17.14 2.95
CA SER A 4 4.81 16.89 1.91
C SER A 4 5.14 15.64 1.26
N LEU A 5 5.59 14.71 1.94
CA LEU A 5 5.74 13.37 1.44
C LEU A 5 4.43 12.65 1.61
N SER A 6 3.95 12.05 0.57
CA SER A 6 2.82 11.17 0.70
C SER A 6 3.16 9.88 0.00
N MET A 7 2.49 8.83 0.39
CA MET A 7 2.79 7.52 -0.14
C MET A 7 1.67 7.07 -1.05
N LYS A 8 2.00 6.83 -2.29
CA LYS A 8 1.08 6.26 -3.26
C LYS A 8 1.22 4.76 -3.27
N ASN A 9 0.16 4.09 -3.68
CA ASN A 9 0.25 2.64 -3.79
C ASN A 9 -0.67 2.16 -4.89
N CYS A 10 -0.42 0.95 -5.36
CA CYS A 10 -1.24 0.33 -6.39
C CYS A 10 -1.94 -0.92 -5.88
N LEU A 11 -2.24 -0.96 -4.58
CA LEU A 11 -2.89 -2.13 -3.99
C LEU A 11 -4.22 -2.44 -4.65
N ARG A 12 -4.98 -1.41 -4.97
CA ARG A 12 -6.29 -1.61 -5.58
C ARG A 12 -6.16 -2.31 -6.92
N GLU A 13 -5.21 -1.88 -7.73
CA GLU A 13 -4.99 -2.50 -9.03
C GLU A 13 -4.50 -3.93 -8.88
N LEU A 14 -3.58 -4.16 -7.96
CA LEU A 14 -3.06 -5.51 -7.73
C LEU A 14 -4.16 -6.42 -7.25
N ARG A 15 -4.99 -5.93 -6.34
CA ARG A 15 -6.11 -6.67 -5.82
C ARG A 15 -7.09 -7.01 -6.95
N GLY A 16 -7.37 -6.02 -7.81
CA GLY A 16 -8.28 -6.21 -8.92
C GLY A 16 -7.78 -7.27 -9.90
N ASP A 17 -6.48 -7.28 -10.16
CA ASP A 17 -5.90 -8.29 -11.04
C ASP A 17 -6.11 -9.70 -10.51
N LYS A 18 -6.16 -9.85 -9.18
CA LYS A 18 -6.40 -11.14 -8.56
C LYS A 18 -7.88 -11.38 -8.33
N GLU A 19 -8.72 -10.40 -8.61
CA GLU A 19 -10.15 -10.47 -8.35
C GLU A 19 -10.46 -10.66 -6.88
N TRP A 20 -9.66 -10.02 -6.04
CA TRP A 20 -9.86 -10.06 -4.59
C TRP A 20 -10.60 -8.81 -4.14
N SER A 21 -11.52 -8.99 -3.19
CA SER A 21 -12.14 -7.86 -2.52
C SER A 21 -11.18 -7.30 -1.48
N GLN A 22 -11.52 -6.14 -0.91
CA GLN A 22 -10.74 -5.61 0.21
C GLN A 22 -10.74 -6.61 1.37
N GLY A 23 -11.88 -7.26 1.62
CA GLY A 23 -11.96 -8.25 2.67
C GLY A 23 -11.07 -9.46 2.39
N ASP A 24 -11.01 -9.89 1.13
CA ASP A 24 -10.14 -11.00 0.77
C ASP A 24 -8.68 -10.66 1.06
N LEU A 25 -8.25 -9.47 0.65
CA LEU A 25 -6.88 -9.05 0.87
C LEU A 25 -6.59 -8.92 2.36
N ALA A 26 -7.53 -8.34 3.10
CA ALA A 26 -7.36 -8.18 4.54
C ALA A 26 -7.17 -9.53 5.22
N GLN A 27 -7.96 -10.51 4.83
CA GLN A 27 -7.88 -11.84 5.41
C GLN A 27 -6.51 -12.46 5.12
N LYS A 28 -6.03 -12.32 3.89
CA LYS A 28 -4.74 -12.90 3.52
C LYS A 28 -3.59 -12.26 4.27
N LEU A 29 -3.74 -11.00 4.64
CA LEU A 29 -2.69 -10.27 5.33
C LEU A 29 -2.87 -10.28 6.86
N GLY A 30 -4.01 -10.76 7.34
CA GLY A 30 -4.25 -10.82 8.77
C GLY A 30 -4.58 -9.48 9.39
N VAL A 31 -5.22 -8.59 8.64
CA VAL A 31 -5.61 -7.28 9.15
C VAL A 31 -7.10 -7.07 8.85
N SER A 32 -7.64 -5.97 9.34
CA SER A 32 -9.05 -5.67 9.10
C SER A 32 -9.23 -5.08 7.71
N ARG A 33 -10.46 -5.19 7.19
CA ARG A 33 -10.79 -4.57 5.92
C ARG A 33 -10.64 -3.06 5.98
N GLN A 34 -10.96 -2.46 7.14
CA GLN A 34 -10.79 -1.03 7.31
C GLN A 34 -9.34 -0.61 7.16
N THR A 35 -8.42 -1.45 7.63
CA THR A 35 -7.00 -1.17 7.46
C THR A 35 -6.63 -1.13 5.98
N ILE A 36 -7.14 -2.10 5.22
CA ILE A 36 -6.85 -2.13 3.78
C ILE A 36 -7.43 -0.89 3.10
N ASN A 37 -8.66 -0.53 3.45
CA ASN A 37 -9.27 0.64 2.85
C ASN A 37 -8.48 1.91 3.20
N ALA A 38 -8.03 2.04 4.43
CA ALA A 38 -7.27 3.21 4.84
C ALA A 38 -5.93 3.30 4.09
N ILE A 39 -5.31 2.16 3.84
CA ILE A 39 -4.06 2.16 3.10
C ILE A 39 -4.31 2.52 1.63
N GLU A 40 -5.34 1.92 1.02
CA GLU A 40 -5.64 2.19 -0.39
C GLU A 40 -6.03 3.64 -0.63
N THR A 41 -6.64 4.28 0.35
CA THR A 41 -7.04 5.68 0.22
C THR A 41 -5.95 6.63 0.73
N GLU A 42 -4.79 6.10 1.07
CA GLU A 42 -3.61 6.88 1.48
C GLU A 42 -3.83 7.64 2.78
N LYS A 43 -4.70 7.13 3.63
CA LYS A 43 -4.93 7.73 4.95
C LYS A 43 -4.09 7.08 6.03
N TYR A 44 -3.41 6.01 5.71
CA TYR A 44 -2.66 5.24 6.69
C TYR A 44 -1.54 4.51 5.96
N ASP A 45 -0.35 4.61 6.50
CA ASP A 45 0.80 3.91 5.93
C ASP A 45 0.95 2.57 6.63
N PRO A 46 1.19 1.50 5.89
CA PRO A 46 1.38 0.19 6.52
C PRO A 46 2.68 0.17 7.31
N SER A 47 2.70 -0.66 8.35
CA SER A 47 3.95 -0.94 9.03
C SER A 47 4.89 -1.65 8.05
N LEU A 48 6.17 -1.63 8.36
CA LEU A 48 7.12 -2.33 7.50
C LEU A 48 6.82 -3.82 7.42
N PRO A 49 6.52 -4.51 8.55
CA PRO A 49 6.17 -5.93 8.40
C PRO A 49 4.98 -6.16 7.49
N LEU A 50 3.98 -5.31 7.57
CA LEU A 50 2.80 -5.45 6.73
C LEU A 50 3.16 -5.22 5.25
N ALA A 51 3.97 -4.19 4.99
CA ALA A 51 4.40 -3.91 3.63
C ALA A 51 5.19 -5.07 3.04
N LEU A 52 6.04 -5.68 3.85
CA LEU A 52 6.81 -6.83 3.38
C LEU A 52 5.91 -8.03 3.10
N LYS A 53 4.88 -8.23 3.93
CA LYS A 53 3.91 -9.29 3.66
C LYS A 53 3.19 -9.04 2.34
N MET A 54 2.84 -7.80 2.06
CA MET A 54 2.21 -7.47 0.79
C MET A 54 3.12 -7.81 -0.38
N GLY A 55 4.39 -7.48 -0.25
CA GLY A 55 5.35 -7.81 -1.30
C GLY A 55 5.42 -9.31 -1.55
N GLN A 56 5.43 -10.08 -0.47
CA GLN A 56 5.45 -11.54 -0.60
C GLN A 56 4.17 -12.05 -1.23
N LEU A 57 3.04 -11.49 -0.83
CA LEU A 57 1.75 -11.95 -1.33
C LEU A 57 1.60 -11.71 -2.83
N PHE A 58 2.06 -10.56 -3.30
CA PHE A 58 1.95 -10.22 -4.71
C PHE A 58 3.20 -10.56 -5.51
N ASP A 59 4.22 -11.09 -4.84
CA ASP A 59 5.49 -11.45 -5.48
C ASP A 59 6.11 -10.22 -6.16
N LEU A 60 6.14 -9.12 -5.42
CA LEU A 60 6.69 -7.85 -5.91
C LEU A 60 7.55 -7.23 -4.84
N CYS A 61 8.53 -6.44 -5.25
CA CYS A 61 9.26 -5.61 -4.31
C CYS A 61 8.30 -4.58 -3.72
N VAL A 62 8.54 -4.20 -2.48
CA VAL A 62 7.72 -3.19 -1.82
C VAL A 62 7.67 -1.91 -2.66
N GLU A 63 8.79 -1.54 -3.28
CA GLU A 63 8.85 -0.32 -4.09
C GLU A 63 8.00 -0.38 -5.33
N LYS A 64 7.57 -1.57 -5.73
CA LYS A 64 6.64 -1.71 -6.85
C LYS A 64 5.19 -1.51 -6.40
N ILE A 65 4.95 -1.62 -5.10
CA ILE A 65 3.61 -1.45 -4.55
C ILE A 65 3.43 -0.05 -3.99
N PHE A 66 4.44 0.46 -3.29
CA PHE A 66 4.38 1.76 -2.62
C PHE A 66 5.45 2.68 -3.18
N THR A 67 5.08 3.92 -3.38
CA THR A 67 6.00 4.93 -3.92
C THR A 67 5.87 6.18 -3.08
N LEU A 68 7.00 6.72 -2.64
CA LEU A 68 7.00 8.02 -2.00
C LEU A 68 6.88 9.08 -3.08
N GLU A 69 5.96 9.98 -2.88
CA GLU A 69 5.78 11.07 -3.81
C GLU A 69 6.20 12.35 -3.12
N GLU A 70 7.26 12.95 -3.60
CA GLU A 70 7.72 14.21 -3.07
C GLU A 70 7.06 15.32 -3.85
N SER A 71 6.50 16.24 -3.14
CA SER A 71 5.98 17.34 -3.86
C SER A 71 7.13 18.14 -4.31
N ALA A 72 7.08 18.55 -5.30
CA ALA A 72 7.89 19.50 -5.76
C ALA A 72 9.29 19.31 -5.65
N ARG A 73 9.92 19.00 -5.31
CA ARG A 73 11.09 19.04 -5.24
C ARG A 73 11.83 18.18 -5.55
N SER A 74 12.00 17.71 -5.92
CA SER A 74 12.54 16.88 -6.15
C SER A 74 13.70 16.76 -6.18
N ARG A 75 14.27 16.64 -6.14
CA ARG A 75 15.09 16.46 -6.08
C ARG A 75 15.90 16.68 -6.27
N ARG A 76 16.44 16.47 -6.35
CA ARG A 76 17.26 16.50 -6.46
C ARG A 76 17.72 16.22 -6.75
#